data_e777554913eca8281ca51631d0cbe621
#
_entry.id   e777554913eca8281ca51631d0cbe621
#
_cell.length_a   1.000
_cell.length_b   1.000
_cell.length_c   1.000
_cell.angle_alpha   90.00
_cell.angle_beta   90.00
_cell.angle_gamma   90.00
#
_symmetry.space_group_name_H-M   'P 1'
#
loop_
_entity.id
_entity.type
_entity.pdbx_description
1 polymer ?
#
loop_
_entity_poly.entity_id
_entity_poly.type
_entity_poly.pdbx_seq_one_letter_code
_entity_poly.pdbx_strand_id
1 'polypeptide(L)'
;MNTLLHNKAWRVFFLVAVLVGLRSDLLFAQQIRVIATWPALADIARQIGKDMVNVESLATGVENAHGVPIRPSFVPKLNRADVLIVIGLDNEASWLPALLEVASNPRIAPGQPGYIDGSIGVSVLEAPTRFDRAEGDLHPKGNSHYLLDPVSGKIVAQNIAAGLARNFPQYQPTFQKNLTAYLAELDSRIAQWEKMAVPLRGVKFVEYHPEWAYFANRFGMKRIGSIEIKPGIEPTPNHIVNLVQQIKQEKPPLLIYGAQSPRFPEQIAAQTGIKVIRLYSSGGGRPETDSYIKWIDYTVRTLVQAVGGV
;
A
#
# COMPACT_ATOMS: atom_id res chain seq x y z
N MET A 1 -77.95 -7.60 -2.48
CA MET A 1 -77.11 -6.55 -3.02
C MET A 1 -75.87 -6.27 -2.15
N ASN A 2 -75.37 -7.25 -1.36
CA ASN A 2 -74.23 -7.01 -0.39
C ASN A 2 -73.01 -7.92 -0.57
N THR A 3 -72.93 -8.72 -1.65
CA THR A 3 -71.79 -9.64 -1.87
C THR A 3 -70.71 -9.11 -2.81
N LEU A 4 -70.97 -8.00 -3.51
CA LEU A 4 -70.01 -7.41 -4.47
C LEU A 4 -69.05 -6.38 -3.82
N LEU A 5 -69.38 -5.84 -2.66
CA LEU A 5 -68.52 -4.85 -1.96
C LEU A 5 -67.38 -5.49 -1.14
N HIS A 6 -67.56 -6.73 -0.64
CA HIS A 6 -66.52 -7.43 0.13
C HIS A 6 -65.32 -7.86 -0.76
N ASN A 7 -65.57 -8.23 -2.01
CA ASN A 7 -64.52 -8.67 -2.91
C ASN A 7 -63.59 -7.54 -3.40
N LYS A 8 -64.05 -6.29 -3.44
CA LYS A 8 -63.21 -5.14 -3.84
C LYS A 8 -62.25 -4.69 -2.73
N ALA A 9 -62.71 -4.73 -1.47
CA ALA A 9 -61.90 -4.36 -0.32
C ALA A 9 -60.73 -5.34 -0.09
N TRP A 10 -60.94 -6.64 -0.26
CA TRP A 10 -59.91 -7.68 -0.16
C TRP A 10 -58.89 -7.58 -1.27
N ARG A 11 -59.30 -7.25 -2.51
CA ARG A 11 -58.36 -7.05 -3.64
C ARG A 11 -57.47 -5.81 -3.48
N VAL A 12 -58.01 -4.74 -2.89
CA VAL A 12 -57.23 -3.52 -2.60
C VAL A 12 -56.26 -3.78 -1.45
N PHE A 13 -56.66 -4.52 -0.42
CA PHE A 13 -55.77 -4.87 0.70
C PHE A 13 -54.63 -5.81 0.27
N PHE A 14 -54.88 -6.76 -0.63
CA PHE A 14 -53.84 -7.63 -1.18
C PHE A 14 -52.88 -6.89 -2.11
N LEU A 15 -53.37 -5.93 -2.92
CA LEU A 15 -52.52 -5.11 -3.78
C LEU A 15 -51.63 -4.13 -2.99
N VAL A 16 -52.13 -3.56 -1.90
CA VAL A 16 -51.34 -2.69 -1.01
C VAL A 16 -50.31 -3.49 -0.21
N ALA A 17 -50.65 -4.70 0.26
CA ALA A 17 -49.71 -5.57 0.95
C ALA A 17 -48.57 -6.07 0.02
N VAL A 18 -48.86 -6.36 -1.25
CA VAL A 18 -47.87 -6.75 -2.25
C VAL A 18 -46.95 -5.55 -2.62
N LEU A 19 -47.50 -4.33 -2.73
CA LEU A 19 -46.75 -3.11 -2.99
C LEU A 19 -45.88 -2.66 -1.80
N VAL A 20 -46.29 -2.92 -0.56
CA VAL A 20 -45.49 -2.68 0.64
C VAL A 20 -44.39 -3.74 0.79
N GLY A 21 -44.68 -5.02 0.44
CA GLY A 21 -43.69 -6.10 0.42
C GLY A 21 -42.60 -5.95 -0.63
N LEU A 22 -42.89 -5.28 -1.75
CA LEU A 22 -41.92 -5.04 -2.83
C LEU A 22 -41.02 -3.80 -2.63
N ARG A 23 -41.25 -2.99 -1.59
CA ARG A 23 -40.40 -1.85 -1.24
C ARG A 23 -39.31 -2.15 -0.20
N SER A 24 -39.23 -3.40 0.25
CA SER A 24 -38.32 -3.76 1.37
C SER A 24 -36.88 -4.06 0.95
N ASP A 25 -36.53 -4.11 -0.33
CA ASP A 25 -35.24 -4.66 -0.77
C ASP A 25 -34.33 -3.67 -1.53
N LEU A 26 -34.58 -2.36 -1.49
CA LEU A 26 -33.69 -1.38 -2.08
C LEU A 26 -33.17 -0.33 -1.07
N LEU A 27 -32.99 -0.70 0.17
CA LEU A 27 -32.00 -0.02 0.99
C LEU A 27 -30.63 -0.53 0.53
N PHE A 28 -30.07 0.09 -0.50
CA PHE A 28 -28.64 -0.02 -0.75
C PHE A 28 -27.94 0.36 0.56
N ALA A 29 -27.46 -0.65 1.29
CA ALA A 29 -26.68 -0.38 2.47
C ALA A 29 -25.54 0.58 2.05
N GLN A 30 -25.52 1.75 2.66
CA GLN A 30 -24.51 2.75 2.33
C GLN A 30 -23.14 2.09 2.51
N GLN A 31 -22.36 2.02 1.42
CA GLN A 31 -21.02 1.44 1.48
C GLN A 31 -20.17 2.17 2.51
N ILE A 32 -19.35 1.42 3.23
CA ILE A 32 -18.35 1.94 4.17
C ILE A 32 -17.34 2.76 3.37
N ARG A 33 -17.17 4.03 3.72
CA ARG A 33 -16.20 4.94 3.08
C ARG A 33 -14.82 4.72 3.68
N VAL A 34 -13.96 4.07 2.92
CA VAL A 34 -12.60 3.76 3.31
C VAL A 34 -11.64 4.66 2.54
N ILE A 35 -10.81 5.39 3.27
CA ILE A 35 -9.68 6.12 2.69
C ILE A 35 -8.40 5.37 3.07
N ALA A 36 -7.57 5.09 2.08
CA ALA A 36 -6.23 4.56 2.28
C ALA A 36 -5.18 5.61 1.89
N THR A 37 -4.07 5.65 2.57
CA THR A 37 -2.99 6.57 2.21
C THR A 37 -2.34 6.17 0.89
N TRP A 38 -2.24 4.87 0.60
CA TRP A 38 -1.55 4.31 -0.56
C TRP A 38 -2.39 3.33 -1.37
N PRO A 39 -2.13 3.21 -2.71
CA PRO A 39 -2.90 2.33 -3.60
C PRO A 39 -2.87 0.87 -3.19
N ALA A 40 -1.73 0.36 -2.70
CA ALA A 40 -1.59 -1.02 -2.25
C ALA A 40 -2.52 -1.33 -1.07
N LEU A 41 -2.63 -0.41 -0.09
CA LEU A 41 -3.57 -0.53 1.03
C LEU A 41 -5.01 -0.47 0.56
N ALA A 42 -5.29 0.45 -0.39
CA ALA A 42 -6.63 0.58 -0.98
C ALA A 42 -7.07 -0.70 -1.70
N ASP A 43 -6.15 -1.33 -2.45
CA ASP A 43 -6.46 -2.59 -3.11
C ASP A 43 -6.74 -3.71 -2.10
N ILE A 44 -5.88 -3.91 -1.10
CA ILE A 44 -6.10 -4.90 -0.05
C ILE A 44 -7.45 -4.68 0.64
N ALA A 45 -7.80 -3.42 0.94
CA ALA A 45 -9.09 -3.09 1.54
C ALA A 45 -10.28 -3.47 0.63
N ARG A 46 -10.16 -3.26 -0.70
CA ARG A 46 -11.17 -3.70 -1.67
C ARG A 46 -11.28 -5.23 -1.72
N GLN A 47 -10.17 -5.95 -1.63
CA GLN A 47 -10.18 -7.42 -1.61
C GLN A 47 -10.90 -7.96 -0.38
N ILE A 48 -10.73 -7.33 0.78
CA ILE A 48 -11.39 -7.73 2.04
C ILE A 48 -12.84 -7.27 2.09
N GLY A 49 -13.09 -6.01 1.74
CA GLY A 49 -14.42 -5.39 1.90
C GLY A 49 -15.40 -5.69 0.77
N LYS A 50 -14.91 -5.95 -0.46
CA LYS A 50 -15.72 -6.15 -1.69
C LYS A 50 -16.83 -5.10 -1.79
N ASP A 51 -18.06 -5.51 -2.03
CA ASP A 51 -19.22 -4.63 -2.24
C ASP A 51 -19.64 -3.84 -0.98
N MET A 52 -19.10 -4.19 0.20
CA MET A 52 -19.41 -3.49 1.46
C MET A 52 -18.66 -2.17 1.60
N VAL A 53 -17.60 -1.94 0.82
CA VAL A 53 -16.70 -0.79 0.95
C VAL A 53 -16.63 0.03 -0.34
N ASN A 54 -16.55 1.36 -0.19
CA ASN A 54 -16.09 2.28 -1.23
C ASN A 54 -14.71 2.79 -0.82
N VAL A 55 -13.67 2.40 -1.57
CA VAL A 55 -12.28 2.63 -1.19
C VAL A 55 -11.61 3.59 -2.15
N GLU A 56 -11.06 4.68 -1.62
CA GLU A 56 -10.22 5.62 -2.34
C GLU A 56 -8.81 5.66 -1.76
N SER A 57 -7.81 5.91 -2.62
CA SER A 57 -6.42 6.21 -2.20
C SER A 57 -6.17 7.72 -2.25
N LEU A 58 -5.39 8.24 -1.29
CA LEU A 58 -4.91 9.62 -1.34
C LEU A 58 -3.74 9.76 -2.31
N ALA A 59 -2.72 8.92 -2.18
CA ALA A 59 -1.61 8.87 -3.13
C ALA A 59 -1.98 8.07 -4.39
N THR A 60 -1.23 8.28 -5.47
CA THR A 60 -1.40 7.59 -6.75
C THR A 60 -0.38 6.46 -6.93
N GLY A 61 0.65 6.39 -6.09
CA GLY A 61 1.69 5.37 -6.11
C GLY A 61 2.95 5.74 -6.90
N VAL A 62 3.00 6.95 -7.47
CA VAL A 62 4.19 7.47 -8.18
C VAL A 62 4.89 8.57 -7.40
N GLU A 63 4.31 9.03 -6.31
CA GLU A 63 4.87 10.03 -5.42
C GLU A 63 5.95 9.43 -4.50
N ASN A 64 6.77 10.30 -3.92
CA ASN A 64 7.62 9.92 -2.79
C ASN A 64 6.75 9.57 -1.58
N ALA A 65 6.99 8.41 -0.98
CA ALA A 65 6.21 7.89 0.14
C ALA A 65 6.20 8.84 1.35
N HIS A 66 7.29 9.56 1.56
CA HIS A 66 7.47 10.48 2.69
C HIS A 66 7.02 11.92 2.39
N GLY A 67 6.59 12.22 1.17
CA GLY A 67 6.25 13.58 0.75
C GLY A 67 5.13 13.61 -0.29
N VAL A 68 3.96 13.08 0.06
CA VAL A 68 2.79 13.15 -0.83
C VAL A 68 2.30 14.59 -0.91
N PRO A 69 2.21 15.18 -2.13
CA PRO A 69 1.72 16.54 -2.28
C PRO A 69 0.29 16.68 -1.76
N ILE A 70 0.10 17.57 -0.81
CA ILE A 70 -1.21 17.85 -0.22
C ILE A 70 -2.12 18.47 -1.27
N ARG A 71 -3.30 17.87 -1.48
CA ARG A 71 -4.34 18.35 -2.39
C ARG A 71 -5.57 18.79 -1.58
N PRO A 72 -6.19 19.95 -1.90
CA PRO A 72 -7.41 20.39 -1.21
C PRO A 72 -8.53 19.35 -1.19
N SER A 73 -8.59 18.49 -2.23
CA SER A 73 -9.58 17.41 -2.34
C SER A 73 -9.42 16.29 -1.30
N PHE A 74 -8.29 16.21 -0.59
CA PHE A 74 -8.07 15.21 0.46
C PHE A 74 -8.92 15.49 1.70
N VAL A 75 -9.07 16.76 2.07
CA VAL A 75 -9.82 17.17 3.26
C VAL A 75 -11.27 16.67 3.25
N PRO A 76 -12.11 16.93 2.22
CA PRO A 76 -13.48 16.41 2.21
C PRO A 76 -13.58 14.90 2.14
N LYS A 77 -12.57 14.19 1.61
CA LYS A 77 -12.52 12.72 1.64
C LYS A 77 -12.30 12.22 3.07
N LEU A 78 -11.29 12.75 3.76
CA LEU A 78 -10.98 12.41 5.16
C LEU A 78 -12.11 12.80 6.10
N ASN A 79 -12.72 13.98 5.93
CA ASN A 79 -13.86 14.43 6.75
C ASN A 79 -15.02 13.44 6.73
N ARG A 80 -15.32 12.83 5.58
CA ARG A 80 -16.43 11.90 5.39
C ARG A 80 -16.05 10.43 5.56
N ALA A 81 -14.78 10.11 5.78
CA ALA A 81 -14.31 8.74 5.91
C ALA A 81 -14.90 8.06 7.16
N ASP A 82 -15.29 6.80 7.01
CA ASP A 82 -15.65 5.94 8.12
C ASP A 82 -14.41 5.21 8.66
N VAL A 83 -13.43 4.95 7.77
CA VAL A 83 -12.15 4.28 8.07
C VAL A 83 -11.02 4.97 7.30
N LEU A 84 -9.88 5.13 7.96
CA LEU A 84 -8.59 5.49 7.37
C LEU A 84 -7.59 4.36 7.58
N ILE A 85 -6.91 3.97 6.50
CA ILE A 85 -5.87 2.94 6.53
C ILE A 85 -4.53 3.61 6.17
N VAL A 86 -3.54 3.44 7.04
CA VAL A 86 -2.19 4.02 6.89
C VAL A 86 -1.13 2.93 6.80
N ILE A 87 0.01 3.26 6.20
CA ILE A 87 1.22 2.42 6.26
C ILE A 87 1.68 2.31 7.72
N GLY A 88 1.68 3.41 8.46
CA GLY A 88 2.26 3.44 9.80
C GLY A 88 3.79 3.55 9.78
N LEU A 89 4.45 3.24 10.90
CA LEU A 89 5.90 3.41 11.08
C LEU A 89 6.40 4.81 10.68
N ASP A 90 5.57 5.83 10.96
CA ASP A 90 5.83 7.25 10.63
C ASP A 90 5.98 7.54 9.11
N ASN A 91 5.53 6.65 8.23
CA ASN A 91 5.58 6.86 6.78
C ASN A 91 4.87 8.14 6.34
N GLU A 92 3.71 8.42 6.93
CA GLU A 92 2.87 9.59 6.62
C GLU A 92 3.14 10.81 7.51
N ALA A 93 4.17 10.78 8.37
CA ALA A 93 4.37 11.79 9.43
C ALA A 93 4.54 13.22 8.91
N SER A 94 5.07 13.39 7.70
CA SER A 94 5.34 14.71 7.13
C SER A 94 4.11 15.40 6.52
N TRP A 95 3.02 14.66 6.22
CA TRP A 95 1.91 15.23 5.45
C TRP A 95 0.51 14.90 6.00
N LEU A 96 0.29 13.72 6.56
CA LEU A 96 -1.05 13.28 6.99
C LEU A 96 -1.56 13.99 8.25
N PRO A 97 -0.75 14.27 9.29
CA PRO A 97 -1.25 14.89 10.54
C PRO A 97 -1.97 16.22 10.30
N ALA A 98 -1.40 17.11 9.50
CA ALA A 98 -2.02 18.39 9.16
C ALA A 98 -3.36 18.24 8.43
N LEU A 99 -3.47 17.24 7.55
CA LEU A 99 -4.73 16.94 6.86
C LEU A 99 -5.80 16.41 7.81
N LEU A 100 -5.44 15.58 8.78
CA LEU A 100 -6.38 15.04 9.79
C LEU A 100 -6.91 16.16 10.69
N GLU A 101 -6.06 17.10 11.08
CA GLU A 101 -6.47 18.27 11.86
C GLU A 101 -7.52 19.09 11.11
N VAL A 102 -7.26 19.45 9.85
CA VAL A 102 -8.19 20.23 9.01
C VAL A 102 -9.46 19.44 8.70
N ALA A 103 -9.37 18.13 8.44
CA ALA A 103 -10.53 17.28 8.17
C ALA A 103 -11.46 17.14 9.38
N SER A 104 -10.95 17.32 10.60
CA SER A 104 -11.72 17.33 11.86
C SER A 104 -12.68 16.13 12.00
N ASN A 105 -12.24 14.92 11.60
CA ASN A 105 -13.04 13.70 11.71
C ASN A 105 -12.55 12.85 12.88
N PRO A 106 -13.24 12.85 14.02
CA PRO A 106 -12.81 12.12 15.20
C PRO A 106 -12.81 10.60 15.03
N ARG A 107 -13.55 10.04 14.06
CA ARG A 107 -13.62 8.58 13.84
C ARG A 107 -12.29 8.00 13.37
N ILE A 108 -11.54 8.77 12.57
CA ILE A 108 -10.29 8.35 11.95
C ILE A 108 -9.06 9.02 12.55
N ALA A 109 -9.20 9.64 13.73
CA ALA A 109 -8.06 10.16 14.46
C ALA A 109 -7.15 9.03 14.95
N PRO A 110 -5.83 9.25 15.08
CA PRO A 110 -4.92 8.25 15.62
C PRO A 110 -5.41 7.67 16.95
N GLY A 111 -5.38 6.34 17.08
CA GLY A 111 -5.88 5.62 18.26
C GLY A 111 -7.39 5.35 18.27
N GLN A 112 -8.16 5.89 17.34
CA GLN A 112 -9.59 5.61 17.23
C GLN A 112 -9.84 4.30 16.44
N PRO A 113 -10.99 3.64 16.64
CA PRO A 113 -11.32 2.39 15.95
C PRO A 113 -11.26 2.48 14.43
N GLY A 114 -11.63 3.61 13.84
CA GLY A 114 -11.60 3.85 12.38
C GLY A 114 -10.20 4.12 11.83
N TYR A 115 -9.20 4.32 12.67
CA TYR A 115 -7.78 4.44 12.27
C TYR A 115 -7.15 3.04 12.26
N ILE A 116 -6.79 2.54 11.09
CA ILE A 116 -6.17 1.23 10.91
C ILE A 116 -4.72 1.42 10.51
N ASP A 117 -3.80 1.07 11.41
CA ASP A 117 -2.36 1.03 11.15
C ASP A 117 -1.99 -0.32 10.55
N GLY A 118 -1.52 -0.30 9.29
CA GLY A 118 -1.12 -1.51 8.56
C GLY A 118 0.11 -2.20 9.13
N SER A 119 0.96 -1.46 9.86
CA SER A 119 2.25 -1.96 10.34
C SER A 119 2.17 -2.85 11.59
N ILE A 120 1.02 -2.94 12.24
CA ILE A 120 0.88 -3.70 13.49
C ILE A 120 1.25 -5.17 13.25
N GLY A 121 2.26 -5.67 14.01
CA GLY A 121 2.74 -7.06 13.90
C GLY A 121 3.69 -7.33 12.74
N VAL A 122 4.08 -6.31 11.95
CA VAL A 122 5.12 -6.45 10.94
C VAL A 122 6.50 -6.57 11.60
N SER A 123 7.32 -7.48 11.11
CA SER A 123 8.74 -7.57 11.52
C SER A 123 9.51 -6.39 10.93
N VAL A 124 9.82 -5.40 11.75
CA VAL A 124 10.43 -4.15 11.30
C VAL A 124 11.92 -4.33 11.04
N LEU A 125 12.37 -3.95 9.84
CA LEU A 125 13.78 -3.90 9.46
C LEU A 125 14.36 -2.51 9.67
N GLU A 126 15.69 -2.44 9.85
CA GLU A 126 16.45 -1.19 9.91
C GLU A 126 15.94 -0.20 10.97
N ALA A 127 15.42 -0.71 12.09
CA ALA A 127 15.09 0.14 13.22
C ALA A 127 16.37 0.75 13.80
N PRO A 128 16.48 2.10 13.90
CA PRO A 128 17.69 2.74 14.36
C PRO A 128 17.93 2.43 15.86
N THR A 129 19.16 2.10 16.19
CA THR A 129 19.57 1.84 17.59
C THR A 129 19.87 3.12 18.38
N ARG A 130 20.02 4.25 17.69
CA ARG A 130 20.23 5.59 18.26
C ARG A 130 19.46 6.62 17.45
N PHE A 131 18.90 7.60 18.16
CA PHE A 131 18.20 8.74 17.57
C PHE A 131 19.15 9.93 17.47
N ASP A 132 19.43 10.37 16.23
CA ASP A 132 20.05 11.67 15.97
C ASP A 132 19.20 12.41 14.91
N ARG A 133 18.57 13.54 15.30
CA ARG A 133 17.81 14.39 14.36
C ARG A 133 18.66 14.94 13.20
N ALA A 134 19.99 14.92 13.31
CA ALA A 134 20.90 15.26 12.22
C ALA A 134 20.95 14.21 11.10
N GLU A 135 20.28 13.08 11.27
CA GLU A 135 20.28 11.97 10.33
C GLU A 135 19.14 11.98 9.28
N GLY A 136 18.44 13.10 9.11
CA GLY A 136 17.39 13.27 8.09
C GLY A 136 16.04 12.66 8.51
N ASP A 137 15.23 12.26 7.51
CA ASP A 137 13.91 11.62 7.70
C ASP A 137 14.02 10.17 8.20
N LEU A 138 14.88 9.93 9.20
CA LEU A 138 14.95 8.64 9.85
C LEU A 138 13.60 8.33 10.48
N HIS A 139 13.02 7.23 10.06
CA HIS A 139 11.85 6.70 10.73
C HIS A 139 12.27 6.10 12.07
N PRO A 140 11.89 6.72 13.20
CA PRO A 140 12.24 6.21 14.53
C PRO A 140 11.82 4.79 14.76
N LYS A 141 10.76 4.39 14.08
CA LYS A 141 10.14 3.07 14.18
C LYS A 141 10.70 2.06 13.17
N GLY A 142 11.72 2.43 12.37
CA GLY A 142 12.32 1.58 11.36
C GLY A 142 11.79 1.78 9.96
N ASN A 143 12.29 0.99 9.02
CA ASN A 143 11.95 1.11 7.60
C ASN A 143 10.47 0.82 7.34
N SER A 144 9.74 1.76 6.72
CA SER A 144 8.30 1.69 6.49
C SER A 144 7.89 1.05 5.15
N HIS A 145 8.85 0.63 4.31
CA HIS A 145 8.59 0.05 2.97
C HIS A 145 8.29 -1.46 3.01
N TYR A 146 7.72 -1.93 4.10
CA TYR A 146 7.51 -3.36 4.40
C TYR A 146 6.56 -4.07 3.43
N LEU A 147 5.70 -3.36 2.71
CA LEU A 147 4.82 -3.94 1.69
C LEU A 147 5.58 -4.52 0.49
N LEU A 148 6.87 -4.21 0.32
CA LEU A 148 7.75 -4.87 -0.64
C LEU A 148 8.07 -6.33 -0.26
N ASP A 149 7.82 -6.77 0.97
CA ASP A 149 7.73 -8.18 1.33
C ASP A 149 6.27 -8.64 1.31
N PRO A 150 5.88 -9.55 0.40
CA PRO A 150 4.49 -10.00 0.32
C PRO A 150 3.99 -10.77 1.55
N VAL A 151 4.88 -11.27 2.41
CA VAL A 151 4.48 -11.83 3.71
C VAL A 151 3.97 -10.73 4.64
N SER A 152 4.57 -9.55 4.62
CA SER A 152 4.03 -8.37 5.32
C SER A 152 2.66 -7.95 4.78
N GLY A 153 2.43 -8.13 3.47
CA GLY A 153 1.10 -7.90 2.86
C GLY A 153 -0.02 -8.77 3.46
N LYS A 154 0.31 -10.00 3.90
CA LYS A 154 -0.64 -10.86 4.62
C LYS A 154 -1.01 -10.28 5.99
N ILE A 155 -0.04 -9.74 6.72
CA ILE A 155 -0.25 -9.09 8.02
C ILE A 155 -1.14 -7.86 7.84
N VAL A 156 -0.87 -7.05 6.82
CA VAL A 156 -1.70 -5.88 6.47
C VAL A 156 -3.14 -6.28 6.18
N ALA A 157 -3.35 -7.34 5.40
CA ALA A 157 -4.70 -7.84 5.10
C ALA A 157 -5.46 -8.27 6.37
N GLN A 158 -4.76 -8.91 7.31
CA GLN A 158 -5.32 -9.28 8.62
C GLN A 158 -5.67 -8.04 9.45
N ASN A 159 -4.80 -7.03 9.50
CA ASN A 159 -5.04 -5.78 10.22
C ASN A 159 -6.25 -5.02 9.63
N ILE A 160 -6.36 -4.95 8.30
CA ILE A 160 -7.50 -4.33 7.62
C ILE A 160 -8.79 -5.08 7.92
N ALA A 161 -8.79 -6.41 7.82
CA ALA A 161 -9.98 -7.22 8.12
C ALA A 161 -10.42 -7.07 9.58
N ALA A 162 -9.48 -7.11 10.52
CA ALA A 162 -9.74 -6.90 11.95
C ALA A 162 -10.28 -5.49 12.23
N GLY A 163 -9.70 -4.46 11.60
CA GLY A 163 -10.15 -3.08 11.72
C GLY A 163 -11.55 -2.86 11.15
N LEU A 164 -11.85 -3.41 9.97
CA LEU A 164 -13.18 -3.36 9.39
C LEU A 164 -14.21 -4.09 10.26
N ALA A 165 -13.88 -5.30 10.75
CA ALA A 165 -14.77 -6.07 11.62
C ALA A 165 -15.05 -5.38 12.96
N ARG A 166 -14.04 -4.72 13.54
CA ARG A 166 -14.20 -3.93 14.78
C ARG A 166 -15.17 -2.77 14.60
N ASN A 167 -15.12 -2.08 13.47
CA ASN A 167 -16.01 -0.94 13.19
C ASN A 167 -17.39 -1.35 12.67
N PHE A 168 -17.49 -2.51 11.99
CA PHE A 168 -18.69 -2.98 11.33
C PHE A 168 -18.92 -4.48 11.62
N PRO A 169 -19.21 -4.84 12.89
CA PRO A 169 -19.29 -6.24 13.34
C PRO A 169 -20.36 -7.06 12.60
N GLN A 170 -21.39 -6.41 12.07
CA GLN A 170 -22.43 -7.07 11.26
C GLN A 170 -21.90 -7.70 9.97
N TYR A 171 -20.76 -7.21 9.45
CA TYR A 171 -20.11 -7.72 8.23
C TYR A 171 -18.87 -8.60 8.53
N GLN A 172 -18.56 -8.85 9.79
CA GLN A 172 -17.39 -9.65 10.21
C GLN A 172 -17.28 -11.00 9.48
N PRO A 173 -18.38 -11.82 9.35
CA PRO A 173 -18.28 -13.11 8.64
C PRO A 173 -17.85 -12.94 7.17
N THR A 174 -18.33 -11.89 6.51
CA THR A 174 -17.98 -11.57 5.12
C THR A 174 -16.51 -11.17 5.01
N PHE A 175 -16.03 -10.27 5.87
CA PHE A 175 -14.62 -9.86 5.88
C PHE A 175 -13.70 -11.04 6.15
N GLN A 176 -14.07 -11.93 7.09
CA GLN A 176 -13.27 -13.11 7.40
C GLN A 176 -13.21 -14.10 6.24
N LYS A 177 -14.35 -14.35 5.56
CA LYS A 177 -14.40 -15.19 4.36
C LYS A 177 -13.49 -14.64 3.26
N ASN A 178 -13.58 -13.32 2.98
CA ASN A 178 -12.79 -12.67 1.95
C ASN A 178 -11.30 -12.65 2.32
N LEU A 179 -10.96 -12.41 3.58
CA LEU A 179 -9.59 -12.51 4.09
C LEU A 179 -9.00 -13.90 3.84
N THR A 180 -9.74 -14.96 4.20
CA THR A 180 -9.27 -16.35 3.99
C THR A 180 -8.97 -16.62 2.51
N ALA A 181 -9.86 -16.19 1.61
CA ALA A 181 -9.65 -16.35 0.17
C ALA A 181 -8.44 -15.54 -0.34
N TYR A 182 -8.31 -14.28 0.11
CA TYR A 182 -7.20 -13.42 -0.28
C TYR A 182 -5.84 -13.94 0.22
N LEU A 183 -5.78 -14.42 1.46
CA LEU A 183 -4.56 -15.01 2.02
C LEU A 183 -4.15 -16.28 1.26
N ALA A 184 -5.09 -17.13 0.87
CA ALA A 184 -4.81 -18.33 0.08
C ALA A 184 -4.27 -17.97 -1.32
N GLU A 185 -4.83 -16.96 -1.98
CA GLU A 185 -4.30 -16.44 -3.25
C GLU A 185 -2.88 -15.90 -3.06
N LEU A 186 -2.66 -15.08 -2.03
CA LEU A 186 -1.36 -14.47 -1.77
C LEU A 186 -0.29 -15.52 -1.44
N ASP A 187 -0.62 -16.58 -0.67
CA ASP A 187 0.29 -17.71 -0.41
C ASP A 187 0.70 -18.42 -1.70
N SER A 188 -0.27 -18.66 -2.60
CA SER A 188 0.03 -19.25 -3.91
C SER A 188 0.95 -18.36 -4.74
N ARG A 189 0.72 -17.03 -4.73
CA ARG A 189 1.57 -16.05 -5.44
C ARG A 189 2.97 -15.96 -4.85
N ILE A 190 3.09 -15.95 -3.53
CA ILE A 190 4.39 -15.93 -2.83
C ILE A 190 5.23 -17.13 -3.27
N ALA A 191 4.65 -18.33 -3.26
CA ALA A 191 5.36 -19.53 -3.70
C ALA A 191 5.81 -19.47 -5.18
N GLN A 192 5.02 -18.81 -6.06
CA GLN A 192 5.39 -18.58 -7.45
C GLN A 192 6.54 -17.56 -7.56
N TRP A 193 6.47 -16.44 -6.84
CA TRP A 193 7.48 -15.39 -6.86
C TRP A 193 8.81 -15.88 -6.28
N GLU A 194 8.80 -16.68 -5.21
CA GLU A 194 10.02 -17.29 -4.64
C GLU A 194 10.75 -18.20 -5.65
N LYS A 195 9.99 -18.94 -6.45
CA LYS A 195 10.57 -19.74 -7.55
C LYS A 195 11.09 -18.85 -8.67
N MET A 196 10.32 -17.86 -9.09
CA MET A 196 10.67 -16.92 -10.16
C MET A 196 11.91 -16.09 -9.78
N ALA A 197 12.03 -15.69 -8.53
CA ALA A 197 13.09 -14.84 -8.01
C ALA A 197 14.41 -15.58 -7.72
N VAL A 198 14.52 -16.88 -7.98
CA VAL A 198 15.78 -17.63 -7.78
C VAL A 198 17.00 -16.94 -8.44
N PRO A 199 16.90 -16.36 -9.66
CA PRO A 199 18.00 -15.63 -10.28
C PRO A 199 18.44 -14.37 -9.52
N LEU A 200 17.61 -13.83 -8.63
CA LEU A 200 17.92 -12.63 -7.82
C LEU A 200 18.78 -12.96 -6.59
N ARG A 201 18.93 -14.22 -6.20
CA ARG A 201 19.68 -14.60 -5.00
C ARG A 201 21.14 -14.22 -5.11
N GLY A 202 21.63 -13.43 -4.16
CA GLY A 202 23.00 -12.95 -4.13
C GLY A 202 23.29 -11.79 -5.09
N VAL A 203 22.34 -11.39 -5.93
CA VAL A 203 22.49 -10.25 -6.84
C VAL A 203 22.73 -8.98 -6.04
N LYS A 204 23.86 -8.32 -6.33
CA LYS A 204 24.19 -7.01 -5.76
C LYS A 204 23.40 -5.92 -6.47
N PHE A 205 22.96 -4.91 -5.73
CA PHE A 205 22.29 -3.75 -6.31
C PHE A 205 22.60 -2.46 -5.55
N VAL A 206 22.38 -1.34 -6.21
CA VAL A 206 22.37 0.00 -5.65
C VAL A 206 20.92 0.51 -5.69
N GLU A 207 20.49 1.25 -4.69
CA GLU A 207 19.21 1.92 -4.67
C GLU A 207 19.37 3.45 -4.59
N TYR A 208 18.31 4.19 -4.95
CA TYR A 208 18.33 5.62 -4.74
C TYR A 208 18.06 5.95 -3.27
N HIS A 209 16.86 5.63 -2.82
CA HIS A 209 16.38 5.76 -1.44
C HIS A 209 16.41 4.38 -0.75
N PRO A 210 16.70 4.28 0.57
CA PRO A 210 16.74 3.00 1.28
C PRO A 210 15.32 2.38 1.46
N GLU A 211 14.71 1.95 0.36
CA GLU A 211 13.34 1.43 0.34
C GLU A 211 13.25 -0.07 0.03
N TRP A 212 14.30 -0.68 -0.50
CA TRP A 212 14.27 -2.06 -1.00
C TRP A 212 14.69 -3.12 0.02
N ALA A 213 14.91 -2.76 1.28
CA ALA A 213 15.40 -3.68 2.33
C ALA A 213 14.54 -4.94 2.48
N TYR A 214 13.21 -4.78 2.51
CA TYR A 214 12.28 -5.91 2.67
C TYR A 214 12.25 -6.82 1.46
N PHE A 215 12.26 -6.26 0.25
CA PHE A 215 12.35 -7.04 -0.99
C PHE A 215 13.68 -7.81 -1.07
N ALA A 216 14.77 -7.13 -0.77
CA ALA A 216 16.10 -7.72 -0.76
C ALA A 216 16.20 -8.86 0.27
N ASN A 217 15.66 -8.68 1.46
CA ASN A 217 15.61 -9.72 2.49
C ASN A 217 14.79 -10.93 2.04
N ARG A 218 13.61 -10.70 1.43
CA ARG A 218 12.71 -11.77 0.97
C ARG A 218 13.31 -12.59 -0.17
N PHE A 219 13.89 -11.93 -1.17
CA PHE A 219 14.34 -12.59 -2.40
C PHE A 219 15.87 -12.81 -2.46
N GLY A 220 16.59 -12.49 -1.38
CA GLY A 220 18.00 -12.80 -1.23
C GLY A 220 18.95 -11.88 -2.01
N MET A 221 18.53 -10.66 -2.36
CA MET A 221 19.40 -9.65 -2.98
C MET A 221 20.33 -9.00 -1.95
N LYS A 222 21.40 -8.33 -2.41
CA LYS A 222 22.39 -7.69 -1.55
C LYS A 222 22.56 -6.21 -1.93
N ARG A 223 22.02 -5.32 -1.11
CA ARG A 223 22.29 -3.89 -1.23
C ARG A 223 23.75 -3.61 -0.93
N ILE A 224 24.44 -2.91 -1.84
CA ILE A 224 25.82 -2.49 -1.63
C ILE A 224 25.93 -0.98 -1.34
N GLY A 225 24.94 -0.19 -1.68
CA GLY A 225 24.92 1.24 -1.41
C GLY A 225 23.61 1.89 -1.81
N SER A 226 23.44 3.14 -1.38
CA SER A 226 22.30 3.99 -1.71
C SER A 226 22.80 5.35 -2.19
N ILE A 227 22.07 5.97 -3.13
CA ILE A 227 22.38 7.34 -3.58
C ILE A 227 22.13 8.33 -2.44
N GLU A 228 20.98 8.24 -1.78
CA GLU A 228 20.74 8.94 -0.51
C GLU A 228 21.38 8.19 0.64
N ILE A 229 22.29 8.85 1.34
CA ILE A 229 22.85 8.30 2.60
C ILE A 229 21.81 8.39 3.71
N LYS A 230 21.05 9.50 3.70
CA LYS A 230 20.02 9.84 4.66
C LYS A 230 18.75 10.15 3.87
N PRO A 231 17.60 9.53 4.20
CA PRO A 231 16.36 9.76 3.51
C PRO A 231 16.02 11.25 3.38
N GLY A 232 15.66 11.69 2.17
CA GLY A 232 15.27 13.08 1.90
C GLY A 232 16.41 14.10 1.84
N ILE A 233 17.68 13.68 2.01
CA ILE A 233 18.85 14.56 1.93
C ILE A 233 19.60 14.28 0.64
N GLU A 234 19.82 15.34 -0.17
CA GLU A 234 20.60 15.22 -1.40
C GLU A 234 22.03 14.69 -1.10
N PRO A 235 22.53 13.78 -1.94
CA PRO A 235 23.86 13.22 -1.76
C PRO A 235 24.95 14.30 -1.97
N THR A 236 25.99 14.23 -1.14
CA THR A 236 27.16 15.08 -1.35
C THR A 236 27.98 14.63 -2.57
N PRO A 237 28.74 15.54 -3.26
CA PRO A 237 29.58 15.15 -4.36
C PRO A 237 30.61 14.04 -4.01
N ASN A 238 31.19 14.10 -2.82
CA ASN A 238 32.13 13.07 -2.36
C ASN A 238 31.44 11.69 -2.20
N HIS A 239 30.22 11.66 -1.71
CA HIS A 239 29.48 10.41 -1.62
C HIS A 239 29.23 9.80 -3.00
N ILE A 240 28.83 10.60 -3.99
CA ILE A 240 28.60 10.12 -5.37
C ILE A 240 29.92 9.58 -5.96
N VAL A 241 31.07 10.27 -5.75
CA VAL A 241 32.36 9.76 -6.21
C VAL A 241 32.71 8.42 -5.59
N ASN A 242 32.53 8.27 -4.28
CA ASN A 242 32.77 7.00 -3.57
C ASN A 242 31.83 5.88 -4.04
N LEU A 243 30.56 6.18 -4.24
CA LEU A 243 29.57 5.22 -4.73
C LEU A 243 29.91 4.76 -6.16
N VAL A 244 30.35 5.67 -7.04
CA VAL A 244 30.80 5.32 -8.40
C VAL A 244 32.05 4.41 -8.35
N GLN A 245 33.00 4.67 -7.46
CA GLN A 245 34.15 3.80 -7.27
C GLN A 245 33.76 2.42 -6.79
N GLN A 246 32.86 2.34 -5.80
CA GLN A 246 32.33 1.08 -5.28
C GLN A 246 31.60 0.29 -6.37
N ILE A 247 30.75 0.93 -7.19
CA ILE A 247 30.06 0.29 -8.31
C ILE A 247 31.07 -0.29 -9.32
N LYS A 248 32.16 0.45 -9.64
CA LYS A 248 33.21 -0.05 -10.55
C LYS A 248 33.94 -1.26 -10.00
N GLN A 249 34.15 -1.32 -8.68
CA GLN A 249 34.81 -2.44 -8.00
C GLN A 249 33.91 -3.66 -7.88
N GLU A 250 32.69 -3.46 -7.37
CA GLU A 250 31.77 -4.55 -7.03
C GLU A 250 30.88 -5.00 -8.19
N LYS A 251 30.79 -4.18 -9.26
CA LYS A 251 30.06 -4.44 -10.51
C LYS A 251 28.62 -4.93 -10.28
N PRO A 252 27.78 -4.23 -9.46
CA PRO A 252 26.39 -4.59 -9.33
C PRO A 252 25.69 -4.42 -10.68
N PRO A 253 24.82 -5.36 -11.10
CA PRO A 253 24.12 -5.26 -12.37
C PRO A 253 23.04 -4.17 -12.39
N LEU A 254 22.53 -3.75 -11.23
CA LEU A 254 21.32 -2.91 -11.13
C LEU A 254 21.49 -1.71 -10.21
N LEU A 255 20.95 -0.57 -10.66
CA LEU A 255 20.60 0.59 -9.84
C LEU A 255 19.09 0.81 -9.93
N ILE A 256 18.40 0.77 -8.78
CA ILE A 256 16.94 0.90 -8.70
C ILE A 256 16.59 2.29 -8.14
N TYR A 257 15.67 2.99 -8.79
CA TYR A 257 15.10 4.25 -8.30
C TYR A 257 13.58 4.29 -8.54
N GLY A 258 12.86 5.13 -7.81
CA GLY A 258 11.41 5.23 -7.88
C GLY A 258 10.91 6.62 -8.25
N ALA A 259 10.38 7.32 -7.25
CA ALA A 259 9.80 8.65 -7.38
C ALA A 259 10.84 9.78 -7.50
N GLN A 260 12.10 9.48 -7.20
CA GLN A 260 13.19 10.44 -7.17
C GLN A 260 13.57 10.90 -8.59
N SER A 261 14.35 12.00 -8.67
CA SER A 261 14.86 12.51 -9.93
C SER A 261 15.81 11.49 -10.60
N PRO A 262 15.73 11.30 -11.93
CA PRO A 262 16.63 10.42 -12.66
C PRO A 262 18.08 10.99 -12.78
N ARG A 263 18.31 12.24 -12.40
CA ARG A 263 19.59 12.94 -12.57
C ARG A 263 20.79 12.15 -12.05
N PHE A 264 20.76 11.72 -10.79
CA PHE A 264 21.87 10.97 -10.20
C PHE A 264 21.98 9.54 -10.75
N PRO A 265 20.89 8.76 -10.89
CA PRO A 265 20.94 7.48 -11.58
C PRO A 265 21.57 7.53 -12.97
N GLU A 266 21.19 8.50 -13.81
CA GLU A 266 21.73 8.68 -15.16
C GLU A 266 23.22 9.10 -15.14
N GLN A 267 23.59 10.00 -14.24
CA GLN A 267 24.98 10.41 -14.06
C GLN A 267 25.89 9.24 -13.64
N ILE A 268 25.41 8.39 -12.71
CA ILE A 268 26.14 7.20 -12.25
C ILE A 268 26.23 6.17 -13.39
N ALA A 269 25.15 5.95 -14.11
CA ALA A 269 25.14 5.03 -15.25
C ALA A 269 26.11 5.44 -16.34
N ALA A 270 26.19 6.73 -16.67
CA ALA A 270 27.13 7.26 -17.65
C ALA A 270 28.61 7.00 -17.26
N GLN A 271 28.92 6.93 -15.97
CA GLN A 271 30.30 6.71 -15.47
C GLN A 271 30.65 5.25 -15.24
N THR A 272 29.64 4.38 -15.07
CA THR A 272 29.85 2.99 -14.60
C THR A 272 29.31 1.93 -15.55
N GLY A 273 28.38 2.30 -16.43
CA GLY A 273 27.66 1.37 -17.28
C GLY A 273 26.59 0.54 -16.55
N ILE A 274 26.30 0.84 -15.27
CA ILE A 274 25.29 0.12 -14.51
C ILE A 274 23.89 0.27 -15.14
N LYS A 275 23.12 -0.80 -15.18
CA LYS A 275 21.73 -0.76 -15.68
C LYS A 275 20.83 -0.06 -14.67
N VAL A 276 20.17 1.00 -15.10
CA VAL A 276 19.21 1.76 -14.28
C VAL A 276 17.80 1.28 -14.53
N ILE A 277 17.04 1.03 -13.45
CA ILE A 277 15.65 0.59 -13.51
C ILE A 277 14.80 1.49 -12.65
N ARG A 278 13.68 1.97 -13.22
CA ARG A 278 12.69 2.73 -12.47
C ARG A 278 11.58 1.80 -11.98
N LEU A 279 11.48 1.63 -10.65
CA LEU A 279 10.43 0.88 -9.97
C LEU A 279 9.92 1.67 -8.78
N TYR A 280 8.61 1.79 -8.66
CA TYR A 280 7.99 2.44 -7.53
C TYR A 280 7.79 1.44 -6.38
N SER A 281 8.09 1.87 -5.17
CA SER A 281 8.02 1.05 -3.94
C SER A 281 6.63 0.99 -3.31
N SER A 282 5.59 1.49 -3.99
CA SER A 282 4.27 1.69 -3.38
C SER A 282 3.09 1.10 -4.15
N GLY A 283 3.32 0.58 -5.35
CA GLY A 283 2.26 0.13 -6.26
C GLY A 283 1.41 1.28 -6.80
N GLY A 284 0.57 1.03 -7.79
CA GLY A 284 -0.26 2.04 -8.45
C GLY A 284 0.46 2.77 -9.58
N GLY A 285 -0.18 3.83 -10.11
CA GLY A 285 0.38 4.70 -11.14
C GLY A 285 0.36 4.13 -12.56
N ARG A 286 0.09 2.83 -12.76
CA ARG A 286 -0.04 2.16 -14.05
C ARG A 286 -0.88 0.88 -13.94
N PRO A 287 -1.48 0.40 -15.04
CA PRO A 287 -2.34 -0.80 -15.01
C PRO A 287 -1.63 -2.07 -14.52
N GLU A 288 -0.32 -2.22 -14.79
CA GLU A 288 0.47 -3.39 -14.37
C GLU A 288 0.74 -3.41 -12.87
N THR A 289 0.45 -2.33 -12.16
CA THR A 289 0.67 -2.20 -10.70
C THR A 289 -0.57 -1.68 -9.96
N ASP A 290 -1.76 -1.80 -10.56
CA ASP A 290 -3.02 -1.27 -10.03
C ASP A 290 -3.61 -2.10 -8.86
N SER A 291 -3.04 -3.28 -8.59
CA SER A 291 -3.33 -4.09 -7.40
C SER A 291 -2.03 -4.51 -6.70
N TYR A 292 -2.15 -4.88 -5.42
CA TYR A 292 -1.01 -5.33 -4.63
C TYR A 292 -0.30 -6.54 -5.27
N ILE A 293 -1.06 -7.54 -5.67
CA ILE A 293 -0.53 -8.75 -6.32
C ILE A 293 0.14 -8.43 -7.66
N LYS A 294 -0.49 -7.59 -8.49
CA LYS A 294 0.10 -7.18 -9.78
C LYS A 294 1.39 -6.38 -9.58
N TRP A 295 1.42 -5.49 -8.58
CA TRP A 295 2.60 -4.71 -8.29
C TRP A 295 3.80 -5.57 -7.90
N ILE A 296 3.63 -6.54 -6.99
CA ILE A 296 4.70 -7.46 -6.61
C ILE A 296 5.11 -8.34 -7.80
N ASP A 297 4.16 -8.86 -8.56
CA ASP A 297 4.43 -9.66 -9.77
C ASP A 297 5.26 -8.87 -10.79
N TYR A 298 4.84 -7.64 -11.10
CA TYR A 298 5.56 -6.74 -12.00
C TYR A 298 6.99 -6.46 -11.50
N THR A 299 7.15 -6.21 -10.20
CA THR A 299 8.44 -5.92 -9.58
C THR A 299 9.38 -7.12 -9.69
N VAL A 300 8.91 -8.32 -9.33
CA VAL A 300 9.72 -9.55 -9.42
C VAL A 300 10.12 -9.84 -10.86
N ARG A 301 9.17 -9.81 -11.82
CA ARG A 301 9.45 -10.05 -13.24
C ARG A 301 10.45 -9.04 -13.80
N THR A 302 10.26 -7.76 -13.52
CA THR A 302 11.14 -6.71 -14.02
C THR A 302 12.57 -6.90 -13.53
N LEU A 303 12.75 -7.22 -12.25
CA LEU A 303 14.09 -7.43 -11.69
C LEU A 303 14.74 -8.73 -12.21
N VAL A 304 13.98 -9.82 -12.32
CA VAL A 304 14.47 -11.08 -12.89
C VAL A 304 14.93 -10.90 -14.35
N GLN A 305 14.12 -10.26 -15.18
CA GLN A 305 14.48 -9.93 -16.57
C GLN A 305 15.72 -9.02 -16.65
N ALA A 306 15.84 -8.11 -15.71
CA ALA A 306 16.95 -7.15 -15.69
C ALA A 306 18.32 -7.80 -15.43
N VAL A 307 18.35 -8.92 -14.69
CA VAL A 307 19.58 -9.69 -14.41
C VAL A 307 19.81 -10.83 -15.39
N GLY A 308 19.03 -10.93 -16.46
CA GLY A 308 19.18 -11.98 -17.48
C GLY A 308 18.47 -13.28 -17.13
N GLY A 309 17.53 -13.29 -16.17
CA GLY A 309 16.61 -14.40 -15.93
C GLY A 309 15.55 -14.48 -17.05
N VAL A 310 15.17 -15.70 -17.40
CA VAL A 310 14.13 -15.99 -18.42
C VAL A 310 12.77 -16.12 -17.76
#